data_98f2f3c2404802f65f7f8d5836d2228b
#
_entry.id   98f2f3c2404802f65f7f8d5836d2228b
#
_cell.length_a   1.000
_cell.length_b   1.000
_cell.length_c   1.000
_cell.angle_alpha   90.00
_cell.angle_beta   90.00
_cell.angle_gamma   90.00
#
_symmetry.space_group_name_H-M   'P 1'
#
loop_
_entity.id
_entity.type
_entity.pdbx_description
1 polymer ?
#
loop_
_entity_poly.entity_id
_entity_poly.type
_entity_poly.pdbx_seq_one_letter_code
_entity_poly.pdbx_strand_id
1 'polypeptide(L)'
;CRVDGEDLLALSHREIAKRVAFVAQHVPDTQMTVHDMVMLGRRPYMTWGVTEHDHHVVHEAMRYLNLEDMRGRFLNRLSGGERQKVMLARALAQEPTLLLLDEPTSSLDIRNQYQVLQITRDLCREQDLTAMIVIHDLNLALRFCDRFLLLREGEVYRYGGAEIFDADALRDVYGVKGSIVQVQGQSLVLIEDEEKEKIS
;
A
#
# COMPACT_ATOMS: atom_id res chain seq x y z
N CYS A 1 -10.26 5.33 -16.71
CA CYS A 1 -10.09 5.13 -15.25
C CYS A 1 -10.74 6.30 -14.51
N ARG A 2 -11.63 6.03 -13.52
CA ARG A 2 -12.35 7.09 -12.79
C ARG A 2 -12.08 7.01 -11.30
N VAL A 3 -11.88 8.17 -10.68
CA VAL A 3 -11.82 8.36 -9.23
C VAL A 3 -12.81 9.46 -8.87
N ASP A 4 -13.69 9.20 -7.92
CA ASP A 4 -14.79 10.10 -7.50
C ASP A 4 -15.66 10.59 -8.68
N GLY A 5 -15.89 9.71 -9.67
CA GLY A 5 -16.66 10.01 -10.87
C GLY A 5 -15.92 10.77 -11.97
N GLU A 6 -14.72 11.30 -11.71
CA GLU A 6 -13.88 12.00 -12.69
C GLU A 6 -12.98 11.04 -13.47
N ASP A 7 -12.84 11.26 -14.77
CA ASP A 7 -11.92 10.47 -15.59
C ASP A 7 -10.49 10.99 -15.45
N LEU A 8 -9.63 10.20 -14.79
CA LEU A 8 -8.22 10.55 -14.58
C LEU A 8 -7.45 10.83 -15.88
N LEU A 9 -7.83 10.19 -17.01
CA LEU A 9 -7.17 10.39 -18.29
C LEU A 9 -7.45 11.77 -18.89
N ALA A 10 -8.48 12.47 -18.43
CA ALA A 10 -8.82 13.82 -18.86
C ALA A 10 -8.14 14.92 -18.02
N LEU A 11 -7.48 14.54 -16.90
CA LEU A 11 -6.86 15.47 -15.97
C LEU A 11 -5.38 15.72 -16.31
N SER A 12 -4.89 16.91 -15.93
CA SER A 12 -3.46 17.18 -15.93
C SER A 12 -2.71 16.32 -14.90
N HIS A 13 -1.42 16.07 -15.11
CA HIS A 13 -0.58 15.33 -14.14
C HIS A 13 -0.63 15.95 -12.72
N ARG A 14 -0.74 17.28 -12.63
CA ARG A 14 -0.84 17.98 -11.36
C ARG A 14 -2.18 17.72 -10.66
N GLU A 15 -3.27 17.65 -11.40
CA GLU A 15 -4.59 17.32 -10.87
C GLU A 15 -4.69 15.86 -10.46
N ILE A 16 -4.12 14.95 -11.26
CA ILE A 16 -3.98 13.53 -10.88
C ILE A 16 -3.20 13.43 -9.57
N ALA A 17 -2.05 14.12 -9.46
CA ALA A 17 -1.20 14.09 -8.28
C ALA A 17 -1.84 14.71 -7.03
N LYS A 18 -2.95 15.42 -7.12
CA LYS A 18 -3.75 15.85 -5.96
C LYS A 18 -4.77 14.81 -5.51
N ARG A 19 -5.10 13.83 -6.35
CA ARG A 19 -6.10 12.80 -6.07
C ARG A 19 -5.48 11.44 -5.79
N VAL A 20 -4.38 11.14 -6.44
CA VAL A 20 -3.74 9.82 -6.41
C VAL A 20 -2.32 9.95 -5.88
N ALA A 21 -2.04 9.32 -4.75
CA ALA A 21 -0.69 9.15 -4.24
C ALA A 21 -0.18 7.75 -4.55
N PHE A 22 1.12 7.65 -4.86
CA PHE A 22 1.77 6.39 -5.17
C PHE A 22 2.94 6.13 -4.22
N VAL A 23 2.94 4.94 -3.63
CA VAL A 23 4.02 4.40 -2.81
C VAL A 23 4.64 3.24 -3.59
N ALA A 24 5.83 3.45 -4.11
CA ALA A 24 6.57 2.45 -4.88
C ALA A 24 7.17 1.38 -3.96
N GLN A 25 7.40 0.19 -4.51
CA GLN A 25 8.06 -0.93 -3.85
C GLN A 25 9.45 -0.55 -3.30
N HIS A 26 10.23 0.19 -4.09
CA HIS A 26 11.58 0.59 -3.71
C HIS A 26 11.60 2.03 -3.21
N VAL A 27 12.08 2.19 -1.98
CA VAL A 27 12.35 3.50 -1.42
C VAL A 27 13.70 3.99 -1.94
N PRO A 28 13.77 5.20 -2.54
CA PRO A 28 15.02 5.72 -3.08
C PRO A 28 16.07 5.87 -1.99
N ASP A 29 17.30 5.44 -2.31
CA ASP A 29 18.46 5.75 -1.45
C ASP A 29 18.86 7.20 -1.67
N THR A 30 18.60 8.03 -0.67
CA THR A 30 18.81 9.48 -0.75
C THR A 30 19.30 10.03 0.59
N GLN A 31 20.05 11.11 0.51
CA GLN A 31 20.49 11.89 1.68
C GLN A 31 19.45 12.96 2.08
N MET A 32 18.23 12.85 1.64
CA MET A 32 17.16 13.73 2.12
C MET A 32 16.79 13.39 3.56
N THR A 33 16.40 14.42 4.32
CA THR A 33 15.84 14.20 5.65
C THR A 33 14.41 13.65 5.57
N VAL A 34 13.93 13.07 6.66
CA VAL A 34 12.51 12.61 6.78
C VAL A 34 11.57 13.76 6.45
N HIS A 35 11.78 14.94 7.02
CA HIS A 35 10.96 16.13 6.78
C HIS A 35 10.94 16.50 5.29
N ASP A 36 12.12 16.57 4.64
CA ASP A 36 12.19 16.98 3.24
C ASP A 36 11.50 15.98 2.33
N MET A 37 11.61 14.67 2.62
CA MET A 37 10.93 13.63 1.89
C MET A 37 9.40 13.74 2.02
N VAL A 38 8.89 13.98 3.22
CA VAL A 38 7.43 14.17 3.43
C VAL A 38 6.96 15.46 2.75
N MET A 39 7.75 16.52 2.80
CA MET A 39 7.47 17.80 2.13
C MET A 39 7.32 17.64 0.60
N LEU A 40 7.99 16.67 -0.02
CA LEU A 40 7.78 16.37 -1.45
C LEU A 40 6.32 16.00 -1.77
N GLY A 41 5.55 15.49 -0.82
CA GLY A 41 4.12 15.24 -0.97
C GLY A 41 3.33 16.50 -1.29
N ARG A 42 3.82 17.67 -0.89
CA ARG A 42 3.16 18.96 -1.15
C ARG A 42 3.42 19.54 -2.54
N ARG A 43 4.33 18.95 -3.34
CA ARG A 43 4.67 19.47 -4.68
C ARG A 43 3.48 19.77 -5.59
N PRO A 44 2.40 18.99 -5.62
CA PRO A 44 1.23 19.31 -6.44
C PRO A 44 0.53 20.63 -6.05
N TYR A 45 0.73 21.10 -4.83
CA TYR A 45 0.11 22.32 -4.30
C TYR A 45 1.02 23.56 -4.42
N MET A 46 2.33 23.36 -4.43
CA MET A 46 3.30 24.45 -4.50
C MET A 46 3.20 25.20 -5.84
N THR A 47 3.10 26.54 -5.75
CA THR A 47 3.18 27.45 -6.92
C THR A 47 4.37 28.38 -6.83
N TRP A 48 4.47 29.18 -5.78
CA TRP A 48 5.53 30.18 -5.58
C TRP A 48 6.43 29.86 -4.39
N GLY A 49 6.35 28.67 -3.83
CA GLY A 49 7.11 28.20 -2.69
C GLY A 49 6.27 27.40 -1.70
N VAL A 50 6.87 27.09 -0.56
CA VAL A 50 6.23 26.37 0.56
C VAL A 50 5.44 27.37 1.40
N THR A 51 4.22 27.01 1.79
CA THR A 51 3.32 27.83 2.62
C THR A 51 3.28 27.32 4.06
N GLU A 52 2.75 28.10 4.99
CA GLU A 52 2.48 27.68 6.38
C GLU A 52 1.50 26.47 6.40
N HIS A 53 0.54 26.43 5.48
CA HIS A 53 -0.37 25.30 5.35
C HIS A 53 0.38 24.02 4.95
N ASP A 54 1.35 24.10 4.05
CA ASP A 54 2.16 22.93 3.68
C ASP A 54 2.98 22.41 4.86
N HIS A 55 3.55 23.29 5.66
CA HIS A 55 4.23 22.91 6.89
C HIS A 55 3.31 22.24 7.89
N HIS A 56 2.07 22.73 8.04
CA HIS A 56 1.08 22.13 8.91
C HIS A 56 0.69 20.71 8.45
N VAL A 57 0.36 20.53 7.17
CA VAL A 57 0.01 19.21 6.60
C VAL A 57 1.14 18.21 6.76
N VAL A 58 2.38 18.61 6.49
CA VAL A 58 3.56 17.76 6.69
C VAL A 58 3.75 17.38 8.15
N HIS A 59 3.55 18.32 9.07
CA HIS A 59 3.63 18.03 10.50
C HIS A 59 2.57 17.01 10.94
N GLU A 60 1.32 17.18 10.52
CA GLU A 60 0.24 16.24 10.84
C GLU A 60 0.49 14.85 10.25
N ALA A 61 0.97 14.75 9.01
CA ALA A 61 1.32 13.48 8.40
C ALA A 61 2.46 12.77 9.15
N MET A 62 3.47 13.52 9.59
CA MET A 62 4.57 12.97 10.38
C MET A 62 4.11 12.54 11.78
N ARG A 63 3.26 13.32 12.43
CA ARG A 63 2.68 13.02 13.74
C ARG A 63 1.85 11.73 13.70
N TYR A 64 0.98 11.59 12.69
CA TYR A 64 0.14 10.41 12.50
C TYR A 64 0.96 9.11 12.41
N LEU A 65 2.13 9.19 11.78
CA LEU A 65 3.03 8.03 11.59
C LEU A 65 4.12 7.91 12.66
N ASN A 66 4.09 8.75 13.71
CA ASN A 66 5.08 8.79 14.78
C ASN A 66 6.52 8.99 14.26
N LEU A 67 6.70 9.98 13.36
CA LEU A 67 7.99 10.31 12.72
C LEU A 67 8.62 11.62 13.24
N GLU A 68 8.01 12.28 14.20
CA GLU A 68 8.44 13.61 14.69
C GLU A 68 9.88 13.59 15.21
N ASP A 69 10.23 12.60 16.03
CA ASP A 69 11.57 12.43 16.58
C ASP A 69 12.63 12.10 15.52
N MET A 70 12.22 11.74 14.33
CA MET A 70 13.09 11.40 13.20
C MET A 70 13.18 12.51 12.16
N ARG A 71 12.53 13.65 12.38
CA ARG A 71 12.39 14.74 11.40
C ARG A 71 13.68 15.12 10.68
N GLY A 72 14.77 15.23 11.41
CA GLY A 72 16.09 15.60 10.88
C GLY A 72 16.98 14.42 10.46
N ARG A 73 16.53 13.17 10.62
CA ARG A 73 17.32 12.00 10.22
C ARG A 73 17.31 11.84 8.71
N PHE A 74 18.43 11.39 8.17
CA PHE A 74 18.52 11.04 6.73
C PHE A 74 17.86 9.68 6.45
N LEU A 75 17.19 9.55 5.31
CA LEU A 75 16.49 8.34 4.91
C LEU A 75 17.40 7.11 4.86
N ASN A 76 18.62 7.28 4.37
CA ASN A 76 19.59 6.18 4.27
C ASN A 76 20.06 5.62 5.63
N ARG A 77 19.72 6.30 6.74
CA ARG A 77 20.03 5.86 8.12
C ARG A 77 18.83 5.20 8.82
N LEU A 78 17.71 5.05 8.14
CA LEU A 78 16.51 4.46 8.68
C LEU A 78 16.45 2.96 8.36
N SER A 79 15.80 2.20 9.23
CA SER A 79 15.38 0.82 8.93
C SER A 79 14.37 0.77 7.78
N GLY A 80 14.18 -0.42 7.17
CA GLY A 80 13.21 -0.59 6.09
C GLY A 80 11.78 -0.18 6.49
N GLY A 81 11.34 -0.58 7.70
CA GLY A 81 10.03 -0.21 8.22
C GLY A 81 9.86 1.28 8.48
N GLU A 82 10.90 1.95 9.01
CA GLU A 82 10.90 3.42 9.19
C GLU A 82 10.84 4.13 7.84
N ARG A 83 11.63 3.70 6.84
CA ARG A 83 11.57 4.26 5.47
C ARG A 83 10.18 4.11 4.87
N GLN A 84 9.55 2.95 5.03
CA GLN A 84 8.21 2.72 4.50
C GLN A 84 7.17 3.65 5.15
N LYS A 85 7.26 3.88 6.46
CA LYS A 85 6.41 4.88 7.13
C LYS A 85 6.64 6.30 6.58
N VAL A 86 7.88 6.68 6.28
CA VAL A 86 8.18 7.99 5.66
C VAL A 86 7.54 8.09 4.28
N MET A 87 7.54 7.03 3.48
CA MET A 87 6.88 7.02 2.18
C MET A 87 5.35 7.12 2.29
N LEU A 88 4.76 6.47 3.30
CA LEU A 88 3.33 6.66 3.62
C LEU A 88 3.04 8.09 4.08
N ALA A 89 3.90 8.69 4.94
CA ALA A 89 3.74 10.09 5.36
C ALA A 89 3.80 11.05 4.18
N ARG A 90 4.71 10.83 3.24
CA ARG A 90 4.80 11.60 2.00
C ARG A 90 3.51 11.49 1.17
N ALA A 91 2.98 10.27 1.05
CA ALA A 91 1.75 10.03 0.33
C ALA A 91 0.55 10.71 1.02
N LEU A 92 0.48 10.61 2.35
CA LEU A 92 -0.56 11.26 3.16
C LEU A 92 -0.48 12.79 3.08
N ALA A 93 0.73 13.37 3.10
CA ALA A 93 0.93 14.81 2.92
C ALA A 93 0.45 15.34 1.55
N GLN A 94 0.22 14.47 0.59
CA GLN A 94 -0.39 14.80 -0.70
C GLN A 94 -1.91 14.99 -0.62
N GLU A 95 -2.55 14.64 0.52
CA GLU A 95 -4.00 14.67 0.74
C GLU A 95 -4.79 13.97 -0.39
N PRO A 96 -4.45 12.71 -0.73
CA PRO A 96 -5.07 12.01 -1.84
C PRO A 96 -6.44 11.44 -1.46
N THR A 97 -7.28 11.14 -2.45
CA THR A 97 -8.49 10.30 -2.28
C THR A 97 -8.21 8.83 -2.59
N LEU A 98 -7.18 8.55 -3.39
CA LEU A 98 -6.73 7.20 -3.74
C LEU A 98 -5.24 7.01 -3.43
N LEU A 99 -4.93 5.98 -2.66
CA LEU A 99 -3.57 5.56 -2.37
C LEU A 99 -3.24 4.26 -3.13
N LEU A 100 -2.24 4.31 -3.98
CA LEU A 100 -1.72 3.14 -4.69
C LEU A 100 -0.43 2.69 -4.01
N LEU A 101 -0.38 1.43 -3.55
CA LEU A 101 0.79 0.85 -2.92
C LEU A 101 1.25 -0.36 -3.74
N ASP A 102 2.49 -0.30 -4.20
CA ASP A 102 3.12 -1.37 -4.97
C ASP A 102 4.04 -2.17 -4.04
N GLU A 103 3.61 -3.37 -3.65
CA GLU A 103 4.29 -4.28 -2.76
C GLU A 103 4.90 -3.62 -1.49
N PRO A 104 4.12 -2.88 -0.69
CA PRO A 104 4.66 -2.08 0.41
C PRO A 104 5.27 -2.92 1.54
N THR A 105 5.19 -4.24 1.45
CA THR A 105 5.63 -5.18 2.49
C THR A 105 6.77 -6.11 2.05
N SER A 106 7.17 -6.11 0.78
CA SER A 106 8.04 -7.13 0.18
C SER A 106 9.43 -7.25 0.80
N SER A 107 9.98 -6.18 1.39
CA SER A 107 11.32 -6.17 2.00
C SER A 107 11.30 -6.01 3.52
N LEU A 108 10.15 -6.21 4.15
CA LEU A 108 9.96 -5.99 5.58
C LEU A 108 9.87 -7.31 6.34
N ASP A 109 10.31 -7.30 7.60
CA ASP A 109 10.02 -8.38 8.54
C ASP A 109 8.52 -8.43 8.90
N ILE A 110 8.07 -9.55 9.43
CA ILE A 110 6.64 -9.81 9.75
C ILE A 110 6.03 -8.67 10.57
N ARG A 111 6.72 -8.18 11.60
CA ARG A 111 6.21 -7.11 12.46
C ARG A 111 5.95 -5.83 11.68
N ASN A 112 6.92 -5.43 10.85
CA ASN A 112 6.83 -4.22 10.03
C ASN A 112 5.79 -4.36 8.91
N GLN A 113 5.63 -5.56 8.29
CA GLN A 113 4.57 -5.85 7.33
C GLN A 113 3.18 -5.57 7.93
N TYR A 114 2.92 -6.18 9.10
CA TYR A 114 1.65 -5.98 9.81
C TYR A 114 1.42 -4.53 10.19
N GLN A 115 2.46 -3.83 10.66
CA GLN A 115 2.36 -2.43 11.05
C GLN A 115 2.01 -1.52 9.86
N VAL A 116 2.65 -1.69 8.70
CA VAL A 116 2.39 -0.92 7.48
C VAL A 116 0.96 -1.13 6.99
N LEU A 117 0.49 -2.38 6.93
CA LEU A 117 -0.87 -2.69 6.49
C LEU A 117 -1.93 -2.21 7.48
N GLN A 118 -1.65 -2.31 8.79
CA GLN A 118 -2.53 -1.77 9.82
C GLN A 118 -2.68 -0.27 9.70
N ILE A 119 -1.57 0.48 9.58
CA ILE A 119 -1.58 1.92 9.38
C ILE A 119 -2.37 2.29 8.11
N THR A 120 -2.15 1.58 7.01
CA THR A 120 -2.88 1.84 5.75
C THR A 120 -4.38 1.63 5.93
N ARG A 121 -4.80 0.56 6.62
CA ARG A 121 -6.22 0.29 6.90
C ARG A 121 -6.83 1.36 7.80
N ASP A 122 -6.10 1.80 8.83
CA ASP A 122 -6.57 2.82 9.74
C ASP A 122 -6.72 4.17 9.02
N LEU A 123 -5.76 4.56 8.16
CA LEU A 123 -5.86 5.72 7.28
C LEU A 123 -7.12 5.68 6.40
N CYS A 124 -7.41 4.52 5.76
CA CYS A 124 -8.61 4.38 4.93
C CYS A 124 -9.90 4.61 5.72
N ARG A 125 -9.95 4.15 6.98
CA ARG A 125 -11.15 4.26 7.83
C ARG A 125 -11.33 5.65 8.43
N GLU A 126 -10.24 6.29 8.82
CA GLU A 126 -10.28 7.57 9.54
C GLU A 126 -10.36 8.78 8.61
N GLN A 127 -9.86 8.66 7.38
CA GLN A 127 -9.73 9.78 6.44
C GLN A 127 -10.52 9.61 5.15
N ASP A 128 -11.46 8.66 5.10
CA ASP A 128 -12.28 8.36 3.91
C ASP A 128 -11.41 8.13 2.64
N LEU A 129 -10.28 7.45 2.83
CA LEU A 129 -9.28 7.19 1.81
C LEU A 129 -9.51 5.78 1.21
N THR A 130 -9.45 5.65 -0.10
CA THR A 130 -9.40 4.35 -0.76
C THR A 130 -7.94 3.94 -0.98
N ALA A 131 -7.58 2.69 -0.62
CA ALA A 131 -6.27 2.14 -0.94
C ALA A 131 -6.38 0.95 -1.92
N MET A 132 -5.53 0.95 -2.94
CA MET A 132 -5.30 -0.21 -3.80
C MET A 132 -3.87 -0.70 -3.57
N ILE A 133 -3.73 -1.98 -3.21
CA ILE A 133 -2.45 -2.57 -2.78
C ILE A 133 -2.13 -3.75 -3.67
N VAL A 134 -0.95 -3.76 -4.27
CA VAL A 134 -0.37 -4.98 -4.84
C VAL A 134 0.30 -5.74 -3.71
N ILE A 135 -0.12 -6.97 -3.48
CA ILE A 135 0.38 -7.80 -2.38
C ILE A 135 0.48 -9.26 -2.83
N HIS A 136 1.59 -9.93 -2.49
CA HIS A 136 1.80 -11.32 -2.88
C HIS A 136 1.39 -12.33 -1.80
N ASP A 137 1.43 -11.92 -0.53
CA ASP A 137 0.99 -12.77 0.58
C ASP A 137 -0.53 -12.77 0.69
N LEU A 138 -1.15 -13.90 0.33
CA LEU A 138 -2.61 -14.07 0.34
C LEU A 138 -3.20 -13.95 1.75
N ASN A 139 -2.48 -14.42 2.78
CA ASN A 139 -2.96 -14.36 4.15
C ASN A 139 -2.94 -12.93 4.68
N LEU A 140 -1.92 -12.13 4.32
CA LEU A 140 -1.93 -10.70 4.59
C LEU A 140 -3.05 -9.98 3.82
N ALA A 141 -3.24 -10.32 2.54
CA ALA A 141 -4.34 -9.75 1.75
C ALA A 141 -5.70 -10.03 2.40
N LEU A 142 -6.02 -11.30 2.70
CA LEU A 142 -7.28 -11.71 3.34
C LEU A 142 -7.50 -11.06 4.71
N ARG A 143 -6.43 -10.71 5.42
CA ARG A 143 -6.52 -10.09 6.73
C ARG A 143 -6.78 -8.58 6.69
N PHE A 144 -6.23 -7.89 5.70
CA PHE A 144 -6.20 -6.42 5.69
C PHE A 144 -7.06 -5.77 4.61
N CYS A 145 -7.45 -6.50 3.56
CA CYS A 145 -8.21 -5.97 2.44
C CYS A 145 -9.67 -6.45 2.47
N ASP A 146 -10.58 -5.61 1.96
CA ASP A 146 -12.01 -5.89 1.92
C ASP A 146 -12.45 -6.41 0.54
N ARG A 147 -11.72 -6.06 -0.52
CA ARG A 147 -11.98 -6.44 -1.91
C ARG A 147 -10.69 -6.87 -2.60
N PHE A 148 -10.83 -7.79 -3.55
CA PHE A 148 -9.71 -8.42 -4.24
C PHE A 148 -9.94 -8.39 -5.73
N LEU A 149 -8.86 -8.12 -6.46
CA LEU A 149 -8.80 -8.19 -7.92
C LEU A 149 -7.71 -9.20 -8.28
N LEU A 150 -8.11 -10.35 -8.79
CA LEU A 150 -7.18 -11.37 -9.28
C LEU A 150 -6.90 -11.13 -10.76
N LEU A 151 -5.61 -11.09 -11.11
CA LEU A 151 -5.15 -10.91 -12.48
C LEU A 151 -4.48 -12.18 -12.96
N ARG A 152 -4.74 -12.57 -14.22
CA ARG A 152 -4.08 -13.66 -14.92
C ARG A 152 -3.76 -13.24 -16.34
N GLU A 153 -2.51 -13.39 -16.75
CA GLU A 153 -2.05 -13.08 -18.11
C GLU A 153 -2.40 -11.66 -18.58
N GLY A 154 -2.44 -10.69 -17.63
CA GLY A 154 -2.77 -9.28 -17.92
C GLY A 154 -4.26 -8.96 -17.95
N GLU A 155 -5.14 -9.94 -17.74
CA GLU A 155 -6.58 -9.77 -17.71
C GLU A 155 -7.16 -9.96 -16.30
N VAL A 156 -8.34 -9.38 -16.06
CA VAL A 156 -9.08 -9.56 -14.81
C VAL A 156 -9.66 -10.98 -14.79
N TYR A 157 -9.16 -11.83 -13.90
CA TYR A 157 -9.66 -13.17 -13.70
C TYR A 157 -10.93 -13.17 -12.84
N ARG A 158 -10.88 -12.52 -11.66
CA ARG A 158 -12.02 -12.34 -10.74
C ARG A 158 -11.92 -11.05 -9.97
N TYR A 159 -13.07 -10.53 -9.54
CA TYR A 159 -13.19 -9.41 -8.61
C TYR A 159 -14.30 -9.70 -7.60
N GLY A 160 -14.02 -9.48 -6.29
CA GLY A 160 -15.00 -9.73 -5.23
C GLY A 160 -14.41 -9.59 -3.83
N GLY A 161 -15.07 -10.16 -2.85
CA GLY A 161 -14.58 -10.34 -1.49
C GLY A 161 -13.72 -11.59 -1.36
N ALA A 162 -13.54 -12.10 -0.13
CA ALA A 162 -12.73 -13.29 0.14
C ALA A 162 -13.28 -14.57 -0.54
N GLU A 163 -14.53 -14.57 -0.93
CA GLU A 163 -15.21 -15.69 -1.61
C GLU A 163 -14.62 -16.02 -3.00
N ILE A 164 -13.87 -15.09 -3.61
CA ILE A 164 -13.27 -15.34 -4.92
C ILE A 164 -12.02 -16.24 -4.86
N PHE A 165 -11.49 -16.45 -3.65
CA PHE A 165 -10.38 -17.37 -3.42
C PHE A 165 -10.93 -18.78 -3.18
N ASP A 166 -11.07 -19.56 -4.24
CA ASP A 166 -11.39 -20.99 -4.18
C ASP A 166 -10.22 -21.83 -4.72
N ALA A 167 -10.38 -23.15 -4.73
CA ALA A 167 -9.36 -24.08 -5.23
C ALA A 167 -9.01 -23.82 -6.70
N ASP A 168 -9.98 -23.40 -7.52
CA ASP A 168 -9.74 -23.09 -8.92
C ASP A 168 -8.92 -21.79 -9.07
N ALA A 169 -9.23 -20.74 -8.29
CA ALA A 169 -8.45 -19.51 -8.31
C ALA A 169 -7.00 -19.73 -7.84
N LEU A 170 -6.80 -20.56 -6.79
CA LEU A 170 -5.47 -20.90 -6.32
C LEU A 170 -4.65 -21.66 -7.37
N ARG A 171 -5.30 -22.62 -8.07
CA ARG A 171 -4.64 -23.35 -9.14
C ARG A 171 -4.36 -22.47 -10.37
N ASP A 172 -5.36 -21.71 -10.82
CA ASP A 172 -5.33 -21.02 -12.11
C ASP A 172 -4.49 -19.74 -12.09
N VAL A 173 -4.45 -19.02 -10.96
CA VAL A 173 -3.72 -17.75 -10.81
C VAL A 173 -2.35 -17.95 -10.16
N TYR A 174 -2.28 -18.84 -9.16
CA TYR A 174 -1.05 -19.02 -8.35
C TYR A 174 -0.31 -20.33 -8.65
N GLY A 175 -0.94 -21.25 -9.39
CA GLY A 175 -0.32 -22.54 -9.75
C GLY A 175 -0.16 -23.51 -8.58
N VAL A 176 -0.93 -23.34 -7.51
CA VAL A 176 -0.86 -24.15 -6.29
C VAL A 176 -2.17 -24.87 -5.99
N LYS A 177 -2.09 -26.04 -5.37
CA LYS A 177 -3.26 -26.69 -4.76
C LYS A 177 -3.44 -26.12 -3.35
N GLY A 178 -4.68 -25.86 -2.98
CA GLY A 178 -4.98 -25.34 -1.65
C GLY A 178 -6.44 -25.09 -1.41
N SER A 179 -6.75 -24.67 -0.22
CA SER A 179 -8.12 -24.40 0.23
C SER A 179 -8.15 -23.17 1.14
N ILE A 180 -9.34 -22.56 1.25
CA ILE A 180 -9.60 -21.50 2.23
C ILE A 180 -10.22 -22.13 3.46
N VAL A 181 -9.59 -21.87 4.61
CA VAL A 181 -10.09 -22.34 5.90
C VAL A 181 -10.42 -21.16 6.80
N GLN A 182 -11.39 -21.36 7.68
CA GLN A 182 -11.75 -20.37 8.71
C GLN A 182 -11.07 -20.75 10.03
N VAL A 183 -10.20 -19.89 10.53
CA VAL A 183 -9.53 -20.07 11.83
C VAL A 183 -9.82 -18.84 12.69
N GLN A 184 -10.49 -19.03 13.80
CA GLN A 184 -10.85 -17.93 14.73
C GLN A 184 -11.56 -16.74 14.04
N GLY A 185 -12.43 -17.03 13.05
CA GLY A 185 -13.17 -16.02 12.30
C GLY A 185 -12.35 -15.29 11.21
N GLN A 186 -11.14 -15.77 10.92
CA GLN A 186 -10.30 -15.25 9.82
C GLN A 186 -10.16 -16.27 8.71
N SER A 187 -10.26 -15.81 7.46
CA SER A 187 -9.96 -16.63 6.28
C SER A 187 -8.45 -16.76 6.12
N LEU A 188 -7.99 -18.00 5.94
CA LEU A 188 -6.60 -18.33 5.67
C LEU A 188 -6.50 -19.24 4.45
N VAL A 189 -5.50 -19.02 3.62
CA VAL A 189 -5.12 -19.95 2.55
C VAL A 189 -4.21 -21.00 3.15
N LEU A 190 -4.61 -22.27 3.01
CA LEU A 190 -3.76 -23.43 3.22
C LEU A 190 -3.32 -23.97 1.86
N ILE A 191 -2.01 -24.02 1.65
CA ILE A 191 -1.43 -24.66 0.47
C ILE A 191 -1.17 -26.12 0.82
N GLU A 192 -1.60 -27.01 -0.04
CA GLU A 192 -1.37 -28.46 0.08
C GLU A 192 0.00 -28.79 -0.50
N ASP A 193 0.74 -29.68 0.18
CA ASP A 193 1.98 -30.22 -0.37
C ASP A 193 1.69 -31.01 -1.65
N GLU A 194 2.44 -30.79 -2.72
CA GLU A 194 2.42 -31.70 -3.85
C GLU A 194 2.89 -33.06 -3.38
N GLU A 195 1.98 -34.05 -3.35
CA GLU A 195 2.39 -35.44 -3.15
C GLU A 195 3.43 -35.77 -4.22
N LYS A 196 4.67 -36.00 -3.80
CA LYS A 196 5.67 -36.59 -4.69
C LYS A 196 5.08 -37.86 -5.25
N GLU A 197 4.65 -37.84 -6.53
CA GLU A 197 4.37 -39.07 -7.24
C GLU A 197 5.57 -40.00 -6.99
N LYS A 198 5.33 -41.07 -6.23
CA LYS A 198 6.30 -42.13 -6.05
C LYS A 198 6.58 -42.68 -7.43
N ILE A 199 7.75 -42.31 -7.98
CA ILE A 199 8.32 -42.96 -9.14
C ILE A 199 8.53 -44.42 -8.73
N SER A 200 7.63 -45.26 -9.20
CA SER A 200 7.73 -46.72 -9.12
C SER A 200 8.48 -47.24 -10.34
#